data_b11fe6ab7e39a66eb16ec80b9937c43a
#
_entry.id   b11fe6ab7e39a66eb16ec80b9937c43a
#
_cell.length_a   1.000
_cell.length_b   1.000
_cell.length_c   1.000
_cell.angle_alpha   90.00
_cell.angle_beta   90.00
_cell.angle_gamma   90.00
#
_symmetry.space_group_name_H-M   'P 1'
#
loop_
_entity.id
_entity.type
_entity.pdbx_description
1 polymer ?
#
loop_
_entity_poly.entity_id
_entity_poly.type
_entity_poly.pdbx_seq_one_letter_code
_entity_poly.pdbx_strand_id
1 'polypeptide(L)'
;DRAATRTIALAGGSHAEMWISALDMIGKRNHFKVTTYIKMGCPLSTNPVPRQQGEPYPQCYDWGQRVIAAIIKAKPDAVFTNSTRPRDYENGDWTPPDYTPIFDRFIAGGVPVLGIRDTPWPIRSGVDTPICLNDGGTAESCGTKRVVSMAPTDPAEQLRATRPDFHPLDLTNGICTADFCPAIVGNIIVYKDPHHLSATYVRSLADELERQMKLAMPWIGQQKP
;
A
#
# COMPACT_ATOMS: atom_id res chain seq x y z
N ASP A 1 14.13 -12.89 -5.83
CA ASP A 1 14.90 -13.88 -6.60
C ASP A 1 15.92 -13.17 -7.49
N ARG A 2 17.23 -13.50 -7.37
CA ARG A 2 18.30 -12.86 -8.15
C ARG A 2 18.31 -13.30 -9.62
N ALA A 3 17.81 -14.48 -9.92
CA ALA A 3 17.73 -15.02 -11.27
C ALA A 3 16.43 -14.61 -12.00
N ALA A 4 15.54 -13.89 -11.33
CA ALA A 4 14.26 -13.50 -11.89
C ALA A 4 14.43 -12.55 -13.09
N THR A 5 13.69 -12.84 -14.15
CA THR A 5 13.60 -12.00 -15.35
C THR A 5 12.50 -10.95 -15.26
N ARG A 6 11.53 -11.17 -14.36
CA ARG A 6 10.43 -10.25 -14.07
C ARG A 6 10.76 -9.34 -12.89
N THR A 7 10.23 -8.12 -12.90
CA THR A 7 10.50 -7.12 -11.87
C THR A 7 9.24 -6.35 -11.51
N ILE A 8 9.00 -6.19 -10.21
CA ILE A 8 8.00 -5.24 -9.69
C ILE A 8 8.75 -4.09 -9.01
N ALA A 9 8.44 -2.86 -9.37
CA ALA A 9 8.92 -1.68 -8.66
C ALA A 9 8.01 -1.38 -7.47
N LEU A 10 8.53 -1.45 -6.24
CA LEU A 10 7.83 -0.99 -5.04
C LEU A 10 8.18 0.48 -4.81
N ALA A 11 7.20 1.37 -4.94
CA ALA A 11 7.46 2.81 -4.94
C ALA A 11 6.49 3.59 -4.03
N GLY A 12 7.01 4.56 -3.28
CA GLY A 12 6.22 5.43 -2.43
C GLY A 12 6.85 5.75 -1.08
N GLY A 13 6.00 6.03 -0.09
CA GLY A 13 6.39 6.29 1.30
C GLY A 13 6.39 5.02 2.15
N SER A 14 6.32 5.22 3.48
CA SER A 14 6.30 4.13 4.46
C SER A 14 5.12 3.18 4.32
N HIS A 15 3.96 3.66 3.84
CA HIS A 15 2.79 2.83 3.58
C HIS A 15 2.94 1.93 2.35
N ALA A 16 3.83 2.25 1.41
CA ALA A 16 4.26 1.32 0.37
C ALA A 16 5.35 0.38 0.89
N GLU A 17 6.31 0.92 1.65
CA GLU A 17 7.45 0.16 2.20
C GLU A 17 7.01 -1.02 3.07
N MET A 18 5.97 -0.86 3.89
CA MET A 18 5.53 -1.94 4.80
C MET A 18 5.17 -3.25 4.08
N TRP A 19 4.82 -3.21 2.80
CA TRP A 19 4.49 -4.38 1.99
C TRP A 19 5.71 -5.18 1.50
N ILE A 20 6.94 -4.69 1.72
CA ILE A 20 8.17 -5.32 1.21
C ILE A 20 8.31 -6.77 1.66
N SER A 21 7.90 -7.09 2.90
CA SER A 21 8.03 -8.44 3.45
C SER A 21 7.09 -9.46 2.79
N ALA A 22 5.86 -9.06 2.41
CA ALA A 22 4.96 -9.91 1.64
C ALA A 22 5.42 -10.02 0.17
N LEU A 23 5.80 -8.91 -0.45
CA LEU A 23 6.29 -8.89 -1.83
C LEU A 23 7.57 -9.72 -2.02
N ASP A 24 8.48 -9.74 -1.02
CA ASP A 24 9.67 -10.61 -1.04
C ASP A 24 9.28 -12.10 -1.01
N MET A 25 8.30 -12.48 -0.16
CA MET A 25 7.79 -13.85 -0.12
C MET A 25 7.15 -14.25 -1.46
N ILE A 26 6.27 -13.40 -1.99
CA ILE A 26 5.57 -13.63 -3.26
C ILE A 26 6.57 -13.69 -4.42
N GLY A 27 7.56 -12.78 -4.44
CA GLY A 27 8.60 -12.74 -5.47
C GLY A 27 9.48 -14.00 -5.48
N LYS A 28 9.79 -14.57 -4.31
CA LYS A 28 10.51 -15.85 -4.20
C LYS A 28 9.69 -17.03 -4.72
N ARG A 29 8.38 -17.05 -4.46
CA ARG A 29 7.48 -18.10 -4.92
C ARG A 29 7.21 -18.05 -6.42
N ASN A 30 7.18 -16.85 -7.00
CA ASN A 30 6.73 -16.59 -8.38
C ASN A 30 7.86 -16.08 -9.29
N HIS A 31 9.13 -16.18 -8.86
CA HIS A 31 10.31 -15.85 -9.65
C HIS A 31 10.32 -14.44 -10.23
N PHE A 32 9.92 -13.44 -9.42
CA PHE A 32 10.17 -12.03 -9.74
C PHE A 32 11.03 -11.37 -8.65
N LYS A 33 11.72 -10.32 -9.02
CA LYS A 33 12.46 -9.45 -8.08
C LYS A 33 11.64 -8.20 -7.78
N VAL A 34 11.86 -7.65 -6.59
CA VAL A 34 11.33 -6.35 -6.18
C VAL A 34 12.47 -5.35 -6.18
N THR A 35 12.32 -4.25 -6.92
CA THR A 35 13.20 -3.08 -6.82
C THR A 35 12.49 -1.99 -6.04
N THR A 36 13.17 -1.40 -5.07
CA THR A 36 12.56 -0.45 -4.14
C THR A 36 12.93 1.00 -4.50
N TYR A 37 11.90 1.86 -4.49
CA TYR A 37 11.99 3.31 -4.65
C TYR A 37 11.22 3.94 -3.49
N ILE A 38 11.87 4.02 -2.33
CA ILE A 38 11.21 4.40 -1.07
C ILE A 38 11.81 5.69 -0.52
N LYS A 39 10.93 6.60 -0.08
CA LYS A 39 11.27 7.77 0.72
C LYS A 39 10.21 7.95 1.80
N MET A 40 10.61 7.82 3.06
CA MET A 40 9.70 7.88 4.20
C MET A 40 8.89 9.19 4.22
N GLY A 41 7.60 9.10 4.56
CA GLY A 41 6.68 10.24 4.57
C GLY A 41 6.40 10.85 3.18
N CYS A 42 6.76 10.17 2.09
CA CYS A 42 6.68 10.69 0.75
C CYS A 42 5.90 9.75 -0.19
N PRO A 43 4.58 9.81 -0.22
CA PRO A 43 3.80 9.14 -1.25
C PRO A 43 4.11 9.72 -2.64
N LEU A 44 3.94 8.92 -3.69
CA LEU A 44 4.03 9.43 -5.06
C LEU A 44 2.81 10.31 -5.36
N SER A 45 3.05 11.57 -5.69
CA SER A 45 2.01 12.58 -5.85
C SER A 45 2.48 13.71 -6.79
N THR A 46 1.52 14.38 -7.41
CA THR A 46 1.78 15.60 -8.18
C THR A 46 1.68 16.89 -7.33
N ASN A 47 1.44 16.78 -6.03
CA ASN A 47 1.40 17.92 -5.13
C ASN A 47 2.77 18.62 -5.09
N PRO A 48 2.91 19.88 -5.56
CA PRO A 48 4.18 20.57 -5.61
C PRO A 48 4.60 21.14 -4.24
N VAL A 49 3.71 21.13 -3.26
CA VAL A 49 3.93 21.67 -1.91
C VAL A 49 3.61 20.60 -0.83
N PRO A 50 4.27 19.43 -0.90
CA PRO A 50 4.01 18.37 0.07
C PRO A 50 4.40 18.82 1.48
N ARG A 51 3.71 18.25 2.47
CA ARG A 51 4.00 18.45 3.88
C ARG A 51 4.24 17.14 4.59
N GLN A 52 5.10 17.16 5.59
CA GLN A 52 5.31 16.04 6.51
C GLN A 52 5.18 16.59 7.93
N GLN A 53 4.27 15.99 8.71
CA GLN A 53 3.96 16.44 10.08
C GLN A 53 3.66 17.97 10.17
N GLY A 54 2.97 18.50 9.17
CA GLY A 54 2.62 19.92 9.08
C GLY A 54 3.72 20.83 8.48
N GLU A 55 4.97 20.38 8.40
CA GLU A 55 6.08 21.13 7.85
C GLU A 55 6.25 20.95 6.34
N PRO A 56 6.69 21.97 5.59
CA PRO A 56 7.00 21.87 4.17
C PRO A 56 8.04 20.78 3.88
N TYR A 57 7.78 19.95 2.86
CA TYR A 57 8.67 18.85 2.47
C TYR A 57 8.94 18.86 0.96
N PRO A 58 9.54 19.92 0.39
CA PRO A 58 9.73 20.06 -1.06
C PRO A 58 10.57 18.95 -1.68
N GLN A 59 11.53 18.38 -0.93
CA GLN A 59 12.35 17.26 -1.39
C GLN A 59 11.53 15.99 -1.71
N CYS A 60 10.30 15.87 -1.21
CA CYS A 60 9.39 14.79 -1.56
C CYS A 60 8.92 14.91 -3.01
N TYR A 61 8.48 16.10 -3.42
CA TYR A 61 8.06 16.35 -4.79
C TYR A 61 9.20 16.07 -5.80
N ASP A 62 10.37 16.66 -5.57
CA ASP A 62 11.53 16.50 -6.45
C ASP A 62 11.97 15.04 -6.56
N TRP A 63 11.97 14.32 -5.42
CA TRP A 63 12.27 12.91 -5.40
C TRP A 63 11.23 12.10 -6.20
N GLY A 64 9.95 12.38 -6.00
CA GLY A 64 8.85 11.72 -6.69
C GLY A 64 8.97 11.85 -8.20
N GLN A 65 9.24 13.06 -8.71
CA GLN A 65 9.42 13.29 -10.15
C GLN A 65 10.58 12.46 -10.74
N ARG A 66 11.73 12.41 -10.03
CA ARG A 66 12.89 11.61 -10.46
C ARG A 66 12.60 10.11 -10.44
N VAL A 67 11.93 9.63 -9.40
CA VAL A 67 11.58 8.21 -9.24
C VAL A 67 10.61 7.74 -10.32
N ILE A 68 9.57 8.53 -10.60
CA ILE A 68 8.60 8.21 -11.66
C ILE A 68 9.32 8.07 -13.00
N ALA A 69 10.19 9.04 -13.34
CA ALA A 69 10.98 8.98 -14.57
C ALA A 69 11.92 7.76 -14.61
N ALA A 70 12.56 7.43 -13.49
CA ALA A 70 13.45 6.27 -13.37
C ALA A 70 12.69 4.95 -13.53
N ILE A 71 11.51 4.80 -12.94
CA ILE A 71 10.66 3.60 -13.08
C ILE A 71 10.20 3.44 -14.53
N ILE A 72 9.70 4.50 -15.16
CA ILE A 72 9.27 4.47 -16.56
C ILE A 72 10.45 4.08 -17.49
N LYS A 73 11.64 4.61 -17.22
CA LYS A 73 12.85 4.24 -17.97
C LYS A 73 13.27 2.78 -17.75
N ALA A 74 13.14 2.28 -16.53
CA ALA A 74 13.52 0.90 -16.16
C ALA A 74 12.54 -0.14 -16.70
N LYS A 75 11.28 0.25 -17.01
CA LYS A 75 10.23 -0.61 -17.55
C LYS A 75 10.04 -1.91 -16.76
N PRO A 76 9.78 -1.86 -15.45
CA PRO A 76 9.40 -3.06 -14.70
C PRO A 76 8.09 -3.63 -15.24
N ASP A 77 7.80 -4.90 -14.94
CA ASP A 77 6.55 -5.55 -15.33
C ASP A 77 5.31 -4.96 -14.63
N ALA A 78 5.50 -4.33 -13.48
CA ALA A 78 4.50 -3.50 -12.81
C ALA A 78 5.16 -2.55 -11.78
N VAL A 79 4.43 -1.50 -11.39
CA VAL A 79 4.72 -0.70 -10.20
C VAL A 79 3.68 -1.00 -9.12
N PHE A 80 4.13 -1.27 -7.90
CA PHE A 80 3.30 -1.43 -6.70
C PHE A 80 3.40 -0.16 -5.86
N THR A 81 2.27 0.50 -5.60
CA THR A 81 2.22 1.77 -4.86
C THR A 81 0.87 1.94 -4.17
N ASN A 82 0.77 2.84 -3.18
CA ASN A 82 -0.51 3.18 -2.57
C ASN A 82 -1.45 3.85 -3.56
N SER A 83 -2.73 3.45 -3.53
CA SER A 83 -3.80 4.05 -4.33
C SER A 83 -4.73 4.95 -3.52
N THR A 84 -4.79 4.75 -2.21
CA THR A 84 -5.65 5.51 -1.30
C THR A 84 -4.88 5.98 -0.06
N ARG A 85 -5.54 6.79 0.75
CA ARG A 85 -5.16 7.09 2.13
C ARG A 85 -6.40 7.45 2.95
N PRO A 86 -6.40 7.24 4.28
CA PRO A 86 -7.45 7.78 5.15
C PRO A 86 -7.56 9.30 4.99
N ARG A 87 -8.79 9.83 5.11
CA ARG A 87 -9.06 11.26 5.08
C ARG A 87 -8.54 11.94 6.35
N ASP A 88 -8.03 13.15 6.24
CA ASP A 88 -7.42 13.83 7.38
C ASP A 88 -8.46 14.27 8.43
N TYR A 89 -9.65 14.72 7.99
CA TYR A 89 -10.68 15.34 8.87
C TYR A 89 -12.05 14.67 8.79
N GLU A 90 -12.21 13.65 7.92
CA GLU A 90 -13.45 12.93 7.69
C GLU A 90 -13.24 11.44 7.88
N ASN A 91 -14.31 10.68 8.07
CA ASN A 91 -14.26 9.22 8.06
C ASN A 91 -13.97 8.65 6.68
N GLY A 92 -13.39 7.46 6.66
CA GLY A 92 -13.08 6.72 5.45
C GLY A 92 -11.74 7.07 4.82
N ASP A 93 -11.47 6.44 3.71
CA ASP A 93 -10.32 6.71 2.84
C ASP A 93 -10.79 7.25 1.49
N TRP A 94 -9.85 7.73 0.70
CA TRP A 94 -10.08 8.26 -0.64
C TRP A 94 -8.84 8.09 -1.50
N THR A 95 -9.01 8.15 -2.80
CA THR A 95 -7.90 8.33 -3.74
C THR A 95 -7.61 9.82 -3.87
N PRO A 96 -6.47 10.33 -3.37
CA PRO A 96 -6.12 11.73 -3.54
C PRO A 96 -6.05 12.11 -5.03
N PRO A 97 -6.59 13.28 -5.43
CA PRO A 97 -6.60 13.69 -6.84
C PRO A 97 -5.19 13.81 -7.45
N ASP A 98 -4.19 14.07 -6.61
CA ASP A 98 -2.79 14.19 -7.00
C ASP A 98 -2.06 12.84 -7.16
N TYR A 99 -2.71 11.69 -6.82
CA TYR A 99 -2.20 10.35 -7.10
C TYR A 99 -2.55 9.89 -8.52
N THR A 100 -3.76 10.18 -8.98
CA THR A 100 -4.27 9.71 -10.27
C THR A 100 -3.36 10.09 -11.46
N PRO A 101 -2.83 11.32 -11.58
CA PRO A 101 -1.91 11.66 -12.66
C PRO A 101 -0.59 10.88 -12.63
N ILE A 102 -0.19 10.35 -11.46
CA ILE A 102 0.99 9.49 -11.35
C ILE A 102 0.70 8.12 -11.97
N PHE A 103 -0.48 7.56 -11.70
CA PHE A 103 -0.91 6.30 -12.34
C PHE A 103 -0.98 6.45 -13.85
N ASP A 104 -1.54 7.56 -14.34
CA ASP A 104 -1.61 7.87 -15.77
C ASP A 104 -0.22 7.95 -16.42
N ARG A 105 0.76 8.53 -15.73
CA ARG A 105 2.16 8.61 -16.21
C ARG A 105 2.82 7.23 -16.30
N PHE A 106 2.61 6.34 -15.33
CA PHE A 106 3.14 4.97 -15.37
C PHE A 106 2.52 4.19 -16.54
N ILE A 107 1.19 4.23 -16.67
CA ILE A 107 0.45 3.54 -17.72
C ILE A 107 0.87 4.05 -19.11
N ALA A 108 0.94 5.36 -19.29
CA ALA A 108 1.43 5.97 -20.54
C ALA A 108 2.89 5.58 -20.85
N GLY A 109 3.69 5.34 -19.81
CA GLY A 109 5.06 4.80 -19.94
C GLY A 109 5.13 3.30 -20.19
N GLY A 110 3.98 2.60 -20.29
CA GLY A 110 3.90 1.16 -20.49
C GLY A 110 4.20 0.34 -19.22
N VAL A 111 3.96 0.92 -18.02
CA VAL A 111 4.15 0.26 -16.73
C VAL A 111 2.78 0.13 -16.05
N PRO A 112 2.20 -1.09 -15.96
CA PRO A 112 0.97 -1.33 -15.23
C PRO A 112 1.10 -1.00 -13.75
N VAL A 113 -0.01 -0.57 -13.12
CA VAL A 113 -0.05 -0.15 -11.72
C VAL A 113 -0.82 -1.16 -10.87
N LEU A 114 -0.16 -1.71 -9.86
CA LEU A 114 -0.75 -2.43 -8.74
C LEU A 114 -0.98 -1.43 -7.60
N GLY A 115 -2.19 -0.89 -7.52
CA GLY A 115 -2.57 0.15 -6.58
C GLY A 115 -3.10 -0.45 -5.28
N ILE A 116 -2.27 -0.55 -4.23
CA ILE A 116 -2.72 -1.08 -2.94
C ILE A 116 -3.54 -0.04 -2.17
N ARG A 117 -4.74 -0.42 -1.74
CA ARG A 117 -5.53 0.35 -0.78
C ARG A 117 -4.74 0.52 0.51
N ASP A 118 -4.75 1.70 1.08
CA ASP A 118 -4.09 1.94 2.37
C ASP A 118 -4.79 1.19 3.51
N THR A 119 -4.12 1.06 4.63
CA THR A 119 -4.58 0.30 5.78
C THR A 119 -5.34 1.20 6.75
N PRO A 120 -6.14 0.64 7.68
CA PRO A 120 -6.72 1.42 8.76
C PRO A 120 -5.64 2.09 9.62
N TRP A 121 -5.91 3.32 10.08
CA TRP A 121 -5.04 4.08 10.95
C TRP A 121 -5.67 4.23 12.35
N PRO A 122 -5.33 3.41 13.35
CA PRO A 122 -5.88 3.51 14.70
C PRO A 122 -5.72 4.89 15.32
N ILE A 123 -4.65 5.61 14.99
CA ILE A 123 -4.44 6.99 15.47
C ILE A 123 -5.58 7.95 15.11
N ARG A 124 -6.34 7.63 14.06
CA ARG A 124 -7.54 8.39 13.68
C ARG A 124 -8.64 8.33 14.72
N SER A 125 -8.61 7.29 15.56
CA SER A 125 -9.48 7.13 16.76
C SER A 125 -8.78 7.55 18.05
N GLY A 126 -7.61 8.18 17.97
CA GLY A 126 -6.79 8.54 19.14
C GLY A 126 -6.07 7.35 19.78
N VAL A 127 -5.94 6.22 19.07
CA VAL A 127 -5.32 5.00 19.59
C VAL A 127 -3.92 4.82 19.02
N ASP A 128 -2.93 4.76 19.90
CA ASP A 128 -1.62 4.20 19.62
C ASP A 128 -1.62 2.73 20.00
N THR A 129 -1.80 1.84 19.04
CA THR A 129 -2.02 0.40 19.29
C THR A 129 -0.90 -0.24 20.12
N PRO A 130 0.40 -0.08 19.81
CA PRO A 130 1.48 -0.63 20.63
C PRO A 130 1.46 -0.13 22.08
N ILE A 131 1.26 1.17 22.30
CA ILE A 131 1.19 1.74 23.64
C ILE A 131 -0.02 1.19 24.39
N CYS A 132 -1.20 1.21 23.77
CA CYS A 132 -2.44 0.70 24.35
C CYS A 132 -2.31 -0.78 24.77
N LEU A 133 -1.70 -1.63 23.94
CA LEU A 133 -1.48 -3.04 24.29
C LEU A 133 -0.45 -3.21 25.42
N ASN A 134 0.61 -2.40 25.44
CA ASN A 134 1.61 -2.41 26.50
C ASN A 134 1.00 -2.02 27.86
N ASP A 135 0.01 -1.13 27.85
CA ASP A 135 -0.72 -0.67 29.03
C ASP A 135 -1.85 -1.63 29.46
N GLY A 136 -1.88 -2.83 28.90
CA GLY A 136 -2.82 -3.89 29.26
C GLY A 136 -4.15 -3.86 28.51
N GLY A 137 -4.23 -3.12 27.41
CA GLY A 137 -5.40 -3.11 26.54
C GLY A 137 -5.57 -4.44 25.77
N THR A 138 -6.75 -4.62 25.18
CA THR A 138 -7.14 -5.82 24.43
C THR A 138 -7.12 -5.59 22.92
N ALA A 139 -7.34 -6.66 22.14
CA ALA A 139 -7.50 -6.57 20.69
C ALA A 139 -8.59 -5.56 20.29
N GLU A 140 -9.67 -5.52 21.06
CA GLU A 140 -10.82 -4.64 20.83
C GLU A 140 -10.54 -3.21 21.31
N SER A 141 -10.07 -3.04 22.57
CA SER A 141 -9.85 -1.71 23.15
C SER A 141 -8.73 -0.93 22.46
N CYS A 142 -7.76 -1.64 21.84
CA CYS A 142 -6.63 -1.06 21.12
C CYS A 142 -6.80 -1.06 19.60
N GLY A 143 -7.97 -1.46 19.11
CA GLY A 143 -8.35 -1.39 17.71
C GLY A 143 -9.08 -0.10 17.34
N THR A 144 -9.69 -0.07 16.15
CA THR A 144 -10.44 1.09 15.65
C THR A 144 -11.69 0.64 14.88
N LYS A 145 -12.74 1.48 14.89
CA LYS A 145 -13.89 1.26 14.00
C LYS A 145 -13.44 1.38 12.53
N ARG A 146 -13.88 0.43 11.70
CA ARG A 146 -13.49 0.39 10.28
C ARG A 146 -13.84 1.70 9.57
N VAL A 147 -15.02 2.25 9.80
CA VAL A 147 -15.51 3.47 9.15
C VAL A 147 -14.61 4.68 9.37
N VAL A 148 -13.85 4.73 10.48
CA VAL A 148 -12.97 5.87 10.78
C VAL A 148 -11.89 6.05 9.72
N SER A 149 -11.32 4.96 9.22
CA SER A 149 -10.22 5.01 8.25
C SER A 149 -10.56 4.44 6.88
N MET A 150 -11.65 3.68 6.75
CA MET A 150 -11.97 2.93 5.54
C MET A 150 -13.38 3.26 5.04
N ALA A 151 -13.49 3.66 3.79
CA ALA A 151 -14.76 3.74 3.08
C ALA A 151 -15.38 2.32 2.91
N PRO A 152 -16.69 2.19 2.69
CA PRO A 152 -17.33 0.88 2.53
C PRO A 152 -16.71 0.03 1.40
N THR A 153 -16.33 0.68 0.31
CA THR A 153 -15.65 0.08 -0.85
C THR A 153 -14.32 0.79 -1.12
N ASP A 154 -13.39 0.11 -1.80
CA ASP A 154 -12.13 0.73 -2.20
C ASP A 154 -12.39 1.93 -3.13
N PRO A 155 -12.01 3.16 -2.74
CA PRO A 155 -12.18 4.34 -3.58
C PRO A 155 -11.44 4.27 -4.92
N ALA A 156 -10.37 3.48 -5.01
CA ALA A 156 -9.59 3.33 -6.23
C ALA A 156 -10.22 2.37 -7.24
N GLU A 157 -11.20 1.55 -6.84
CA GLU A 157 -11.84 0.58 -7.76
C GLU A 157 -12.49 1.27 -8.98
N GLN A 158 -13.05 2.45 -8.79
CA GLN A 158 -13.65 3.22 -9.90
C GLN A 158 -12.64 3.61 -10.99
N LEU A 159 -11.34 3.71 -10.69
CA LEU A 159 -10.31 4.06 -11.66
C LEU A 159 -10.14 2.99 -12.73
N ARG A 160 -10.45 1.74 -12.40
CA ARG A 160 -10.33 0.58 -13.29
C ARG A 160 -11.20 0.73 -14.56
N ALA A 161 -12.35 1.37 -14.45
CA ALA A 161 -13.28 1.54 -15.58
C ALA A 161 -12.66 2.33 -16.75
N THR A 162 -11.72 3.24 -16.47
CA THR A 162 -11.09 4.10 -17.48
C THR A 162 -9.59 3.84 -17.66
N ARG A 163 -9.01 2.93 -16.84
CA ARG A 163 -7.57 2.60 -16.81
C ARG A 163 -7.38 1.09 -16.75
N PRO A 164 -7.41 0.38 -17.88
CA PRO A 164 -7.32 -1.09 -17.89
C PRO A 164 -6.02 -1.63 -17.28
N ASP A 165 -4.93 -0.86 -17.31
CA ASP A 165 -3.64 -1.20 -16.71
C ASP A 165 -3.49 -0.71 -15.25
N PHE A 166 -4.56 -0.20 -14.63
CA PHE A 166 -4.64 0.07 -13.21
C PHE A 166 -5.40 -1.07 -12.51
N HIS A 167 -4.73 -1.71 -11.57
CA HIS A 167 -5.25 -2.87 -10.83
C HIS A 167 -5.31 -2.55 -9.34
N PRO A 168 -6.48 -2.21 -8.79
CA PRO A 168 -6.66 -2.01 -7.37
C PRO A 168 -6.51 -3.32 -6.60
N LEU A 169 -5.85 -3.25 -5.45
CA LEU A 169 -5.63 -4.35 -4.52
C LEU A 169 -6.18 -3.92 -3.16
N ASP A 170 -7.08 -4.72 -2.58
CA ASP A 170 -7.72 -4.41 -1.29
C ASP A 170 -7.58 -5.58 -0.32
N LEU A 171 -6.84 -5.39 0.75
CA LEU A 171 -6.65 -6.37 1.83
C LEU A 171 -7.40 -5.99 3.11
N THR A 172 -8.32 -5.02 3.04
CA THR A 172 -9.05 -4.53 4.22
C THR A 172 -9.78 -5.64 4.97
N ASN A 173 -10.36 -6.61 4.26
CA ASN A 173 -11.07 -7.73 4.87
C ASN A 173 -10.13 -8.77 5.55
N GLY A 174 -8.85 -8.73 5.27
CA GLY A 174 -7.82 -9.47 6.00
C GLY A 174 -7.37 -8.76 7.29
N ILE A 175 -7.72 -7.46 7.45
CA ILE A 175 -7.32 -6.63 8.59
C ILE A 175 -8.52 -6.35 9.51
N CYS A 176 -9.70 -6.16 8.94
CA CYS A 176 -10.92 -5.74 9.63
C CYS A 176 -12.05 -6.74 9.43
N THR A 177 -12.93 -6.82 10.41
CA THR A 177 -14.30 -7.33 10.24
C THR A 177 -15.15 -6.32 9.45
N ALA A 178 -16.47 -6.55 9.35
CA ALA A 178 -17.38 -5.61 8.69
C ALA A 178 -17.32 -4.20 9.30
N ASP A 179 -17.20 -4.11 10.63
CA ASP A 179 -17.36 -2.85 11.37
C ASP A 179 -16.12 -2.41 12.16
N PHE A 180 -15.17 -3.33 12.37
CA PHE A 180 -14.07 -3.10 13.30
C PHE A 180 -12.73 -3.68 12.81
N CYS A 181 -11.65 -2.98 13.12
CA CYS A 181 -10.26 -3.38 12.81
C CYS A 181 -9.55 -3.62 14.16
N PRO A 182 -9.38 -4.87 14.58
CA PRO A 182 -8.78 -5.20 15.86
C PRO A 182 -7.26 -4.96 15.88
N ALA A 183 -6.72 -4.77 17.09
CA ALA A 183 -5.27 -4.60 17.29
C ALA A 183 -4.50 -5.92 17.17
N ILE A 184 -5.17 -7.06 17.37
CA ILE A 184 -4.60 -8.41 17.30
C ILE A 184 -5.52 -9.30 16.47
N VAL A 185 -4.96 -10.02 15.52
CA VAL A 185 -5.66 -11.02 14.68
C VAL A 185 -4.81 -12.30 14.64
N GLY A 186 -5.42 -13.44 14.94
CA GLY A 186 -4.72 -14.73 14.92
C GLY A 186 -3.46 -14.76 15.80
N ASN A 187 -3.50 -14.14 16.99
CA ASN A 187 -2.37 -13.99 17.92
C ASN A 187 -1.19 -13.14 17.37
N ILE A 188 -1.42 -12.36 16.32
CA ILE A 188 -0.40 -11.46 15.75
C ILE A 188 -0.84 -10.02 16.00
N ILE A 189 0.06 -9.20 16.54
CA ILE A 189 -0.14 -7.75 16.66
C ILE A 189 -0.16 -7.15 15.25
N VAL A 190 -1.29 -6.48 14.92
CA VAL A 190 -1.54 -5.94 13.57
C VAL A 190 -0.65 -4.74 13.28
N TYR A 191 -0.49 -3.83 14.22
CA TYR A 191 0.20 -2.56 14.02
C TYR A 191 1.53 -2.50 14.78
N LYS A 192 2.59 -2.00 14.13
CA LYS A 192 3.89 -1.75 14.76
C LYS A 192 4.01 -0.36 15.37
N ASP A 193 3.15 0.54 14.99
CA ASP A 193 3.08 1.95 15.40
C ASP A 193 1.64 2.48 15.16
N PRO A 194 1.34 3.78 15.34
CA PRO A 194 -0.02 4.31 15.24
C PRO A 194 -0.76 4.07 13.92
N HIS A 195 -0.08 3.74 12.81
CA HIS A 195 -0.73 3.60 11.50
C HIS A 195 -0.07 2.62 10.51
N HIS A 196 1.06 2.00 10.85
CA HIS A 196 1.69 1.00 9.99
C HIS A 196 1.45 -0.42 10.48
N LEU A 197 1.22 -1.34 9.56
CA LEU A 197 1.15 -2.77 9.90
C LEU A 197 2.52 -3.30 10.35
N SER A 198 2.49 -4.29 11.25
CA SER A 198 3.69 -5.03 11.61
C SER A 198 4.15 -5.93 10.45
N ALA A 199 5.45 -6.11 10.30
CA ALA A 199 5.99 -6.97 9.24
C ALA A 199 5.51 -8.43 9.35
N THR A 200 5.25 -8.91 10.58
CA THR A 200 4.69 -10.24 10.81
C THR A 200 3.27 -10.33 10.30
N TYR A 201 2.45 -9.31 10.55
CA TYR A 201 1.09 -9.28 10.05
C TYR A 201 1.02 -9.14 8.54
N VAL A 202 1.85 -8.29 7.95
CA VAL A 202 1.97 -8.16 6.47
C VAL A 202 2.31 -9.50 5.82
N ARG A 203 3.21 -10.29 6.41
CA ARG A 203 3.52 -11.64 5.91
C ARG A 203 2.34 -12.60 5.98
N SER A 204 1.47 -12.50 6.99
CA SER A 204 0.25 -13.33 7.08
C SER A 204 -0.78 -13.00 6.00
N LEU A 205 -0.71 -11.80 5.41
CA LEU A 205 -1.57 -11.36 4.29
C LEU A 205 -0.99 -11.74 2.91
N ALA A 206 0.20 -12.34 2.85
CA ALA A 206 0.91 -12.58 1.59
C ALA A 206 0.12 -13.47 0.62
N ASP A 207 -0.59 -14.50 1.11
CA ASP A 207 -1.33 -15.43 0.25
C ASP A 207 -2.52 -14.73 -0.43
N GLU A 208 -3.24 -13.88 0.29
CA GLU A 208 -4.35 -13.10 -0.29
C GLU A 208 -3.82 -12.00 -1.22
N LEU A 209 -2.73 -11.32 -0.87
CA LEU A 209 -2.08 -10.38 -1.76
C LEU A 209 -1.63 -11.07 -3.07
N GLU A 210 -0.99 -12.23 -2.96
CA GLU A 210 -0.58 -13.03 -4.11
C GLU A 210 -1.75 -13.42 -5.00
N ARG A 211 -2.87 -13.84 -4.40
CA ARG A 211 -4.10 -14.19 -5.12
C ARG A 211 -4.63 -13.01 -5.94
N GLN A 212 -4.70 -11.81 -5.34
CA GLN A 212 -5.15 -10.60 -6.04
C GLN A 212 -4.15 -10.17 -7.13
N MET A 213 -2.84 -10.24 -6.84
CA MET A 213 -1.80 -9.94 -7.83
C MET A 213 -1.85 -10.89 -9.02
N LYS A 214 -2.14 -12.19 -8.83
CA LYS A 214 -2.32 -13.16 -9.93
C LYS A 214 -3.50 -12.83 -10.82
N LEU A 215 -4.60 -12.33 -10.25
CA LEU A 215 -5.75 -11.88 -11.03
C LEU A 215 -5.43 -10.63 -11.86
N ALA A 216 -4.65 -9.72 -11.29
CA ALA A 216 -4.20 -8.48 -11.95
C ALA A 216 -3.14 -8.76 -13.04
N MET A 217 -2.19 -9.63 -12.73
CA MET A 217 -1.01 -9.95 -13.53
C MET A 217 -0.92 -11.46 -13.74
N PRO A 218 -1.55 -12.03 -14.79
CA PRO A 218 -1.60 -13.50 -15.00
C PRO A 218 -0.23 -14.18 -15.10
N TRP A 219 0.85 -13.45 -15.42
CA TRP A 219 2.21 -14.00 -15.43
C TRP A 219 2.73 -14.35 -14.03
N ILE A 220 2.16 -13.78 -12.95
CA ILE A 220 2.47 -14.17 -11.57
C ILE A 220 1.88 -15.56 -11.34
N GLY A 221 2.71 -16.54 -10.98
CA GLY A 221 2.31 -17.94 -10.80
C GLY A 221 2.42 -18.80 -12.07
N GLN A 222 2.76 -18.21 -13.22
CA GLN A 222 3.17 -18.99 -14.38
C GLN A 222 4.65 -19.34 -14.23
N GLN A 223 4.94 -20.63 -13.94
CA GLN A 223 6.31 -21.11 -14.05
C GLN A 223 6.72 -20.98 -15.53
N LYS A 224 7.81 -20.25 -15.81
CA LYS A 224 8.48 -20.46 -17.10
C LYS A 224 9.05 -21.88 -17.08
N PRO A 225 8.78 -22.67 -18.15
CA PRO A 225 9.43 -23.96 -18.33
C PRO A 225 10.95 -23.82 -18.39
#